data_976512ec267e30be3d8fbb67f1b29db4
#
_entry.id   976512ec267e30be3d8fbb67f1b29db4
#
_cell.length_a   1.000
_cell.length_b   1.000
_cell.length_c   1.000
_cell.angle_alpha   90.00
_cell.angle_beta   90.00
_cell.angle_gamma   90.00
#
_symmetry.space_group_name_H-M   'P 1'
#
loop_
_entity.id
_entity.type
_entity.pdbx_description
1 polymer ?
#
loop_
_entity_poly.entity_id
_entity_poly.type
_entity_poly.pdbx_seq_one_letter_code
_entity_poly.pdbx_strand_id
1 'polypeptide(L)'
;MAPPITFAHRGARADAPENTLVAFRLALELGARGLESDARLSADGQVVLVHGPTAHQGWRRLKVAQATAEQLAGLEVPRLADLYRELGADYELSLDVYDPAAGGVLLDVARDLGALDRLWLCSSRPELLTALGERAPEAHLVHSVRRRRIDIPVERHAAHLAELGIGVVNMHRADWTAGLVGLFHRFDLQAFAWDAQEVRHVRDLLAMGIDAMYSDHVARMVATVGEFTA
;
A
#
# COMPACT_ATOMS: atom_id res chain seq x y z
N MET A 1 2.70 7.12 -21.72
CA MET A 1 2.03 6.69 -20.46
C MET A 1 2.71 7.42 -19.30
N ALA A 2 1.98 7.75 -18.23
CA ALA A 2 2.63 8.27 -17.03
C ALA A 2 3.55 7.17 -16.44
N PRO A 3 4.67 7.55 -15.79
CA PRO A 3 5.52 6.56 -15.14
C PRO A 3 4.76 5.88 -14.00
N PRO A 4 4.99 4.58 -13.73
CA PRO A 4 4.29 3.85 -12.68
C PRO A 4 4.57 4.44 -11.31
N ILE A 5 3.61 4.27 -10.39
CA ILE A 5 3.81 4.68 -8.99
C ILE A 5 4.82 3.72 -8.34
N THR A 6 5.85 4.29 -7.70
CA THR A 6 6.86 3.54 -6.95
C THR A 6 6.54 3.61 -5.46
N PHE A 7 5.94 2.54 -4.91
CA PHE A 7 5.63 2.45 -3.49
C PHE A 7 6.78 1.83 -2.70
N ALA A 8 7.24 2.54 -1.66
CA ALA A 8 8.20 2.02 -0.70
C ALA A 8 7.50 1.11 0.32
N HIS A 9 7.70 -0.20 0.23
CA HIS A 9 7.06 -1.21 1.07
C HIS A 9 7.54 -1.09 2.52
N ARG A 10 6.67 -0.62 3.41
CA ARG A 10 6.95 -0.27 4.81
C ARG A 10 8.07 0.77 4.96
N GLY A 11 8.13 1.72 4.02
CA GLY A 11 9.24 2.66 3.88
C GLY A 11 10.47 2.05 3.20
N ALA A 12 11.62 2.70 3.32
CA ALA A 12 12.89 2.18 2.79
C ALA A 12 13.44 1.06 3.69
N ARG A 13 12.69 -0.06 3.83
CA ARG A 13 12.99 -1.12 4.80
C ARG A 13 14.26 -1.91 4.53
N ALA A 14 14.83 -1.81 3.33
CA ALA A 14 16.16 -2.37 3.06
C ALA A 14 17.29 -1.57 3.73
N ASP A 15 17.03 -0.30 4.06
CA ASP A 15 18.04 0.67 4.53
C ASP A 15 17.73 1.21 5.93
N ALA A 16 16.50 1.07 6.43
CA ALA A 16 16.06 1.53 7.75
C ALA A 16 15.01 0.57 8.36
N PRO A 17 14.76 0.60 9.68
CA PRO A 17 13.74 -0.23 10.32
C PRO A 17 12.35 0.01 9.70
N GLU A 18 11.68 -1.08 9.30
CA GLU A 18 10.37 -1.03 8.63
C GLU A 18 9.29 -0.31 9.45
N ASN A 19 8.36 0.36 8.78
CA ASN A 19 7.21 1.04 9.39
C ASN A 19 7.61 2.10 10.43
N THR A 20 8.77 2.75 10.29
CA THR A 20 9.19 3.88 11.12
C THR A 20 9.16 5.19 10.33
N LEU A 21 9.01 6.33 11.03
CA LEU A 21 9.08 7.65 10.40
C LEU A 21 10.42 7.89 9.69
N VAL A 22 11.50 7.31 10.20
CA VAL A 22 12.83 7.35 9.57
C VAL A 22 12.81 6.63 8.22
N ALA A 23 12.24 5.41 8.17
CA ALA A 23 12.15 4.64 6.91
C ALA A 23 11.24 5.32 5.89
N PHE A 24 10.14 5.93 6.32
CA PHE A 24 9.23 6.66 5.42
C PHE A 24 9.88 7.93 4.88
N ARG A 25 10.55 8.72 5.71
CA ARG A 25 11.29 9.91 5.27
C ARG A 25 12.38 9.55 4.26
N LEU A 26 13.20 8.55 4.58
CA LEU A 26 14.26 8.07 3.70
C LEU A 26 13.70 7.60 2.35
N ALA A 27 12.54 6.94 2.33
CA ALA A 27 11.90 6.50 1.09
C ALA A 27 11.55 7.68 0.16
N LEU A 28 11.00 8.76 0.71
CA LEU A 28 10.69 9.97 -0.07
C LEU A 28 11.97 10.68 -0.54
N GLU A 29 13.00 10.76 0.30
CA GLU A 29 14.31 11.32 -0.06
C GLU A 29 14.98 10.52 -1.19
N LEU A 30 14.79 9.21 -1.25
CA LEU A 30 15.25 8.33 -2.32
C LEU A 30 14.39 8.42 -3.60
N GLY A 31 13.34 9.27 -3.60
CA GLY A 31 12.51 9.55 -4.76
C GLY A 31 11.32 8.60 -4.95
N ALA A 32 10.91 7.84 -3.94
CA ALA A 32 9.66 7.10 -3.99
C ALA A 32 8.47 8.07 -4.19
N ARG A 33 7.54 7.71 -5.07
CA ARG A 33 6.33 8.50 -5.30
C ARG A 33 5.23 8.19 -4.30
N GLY A 34 5.36 7.06 -3.60
CA GLY A 34 4.41 6.62 -2.60
C GLY A 34 5.07 5.82 -1.48
N LEU A 35 4.37 5.78 -0.37
CA LEU A 35 4.68 4.96 0.80
C LEU A 35 3.65 3.84 0.93
N GLU A 36 4.07 2.72 1.47
CA GLU A 36 3.16 1.64 1.83
C GLU A 36 3.36 1.26 3.29
N SER A 37 2.29 0.87 3.94
CA SER A 37 2.27 0.38 5.31
C SER A 37 1.02 -0.44 5.63
N ASP A 38 0.96 -0.95 6.86
CA ASP A 38 -0.14 -1.75 7.39
C ASP A 38 -0.86 -1.00 8.51
N ALA A 39 -2.15 -0.74 8.36
CA ALA A 39 -2.96 -0.01 9.33
C ALA A 39 -3.56 -0.95 10.38
N ARG A 40 -3.32 -0.66 11.67
CA ARG A 40 -3.93 -1.36 12.81
C ARG A 40 -4.44 -0.38 13.86
N LEU A 41 -5.37 -0.84 14.72
CA LEU A 41 -5.83 -0.07 15.87
C LEU A 41 -5.06 -0.43 17.13
N SER A 42 -4.61 0.60 17.84
CA SER A 42 -4.15 0.52 19.23
C SER A 42 -5.31 0.35 20.21
N ALA A 43 -5.02 0.05 21.48
CA ALA A 43 -6.03 -0.12 22.52
C ALA A 43 -6.85 1.17 22.80
N ASP A 44 -6.28 2.33 22.53
CA ASP A 44 -6.90 3.65 22.66
C ASP A 44 -7.50 4.17 21.33
N GLY A 45 -7.70 3.28 20.33
CA GLY A 45 -8.43 3.57 19.11
C GLY A 45 -7.66 4.42 18.10
N GLN A 46 -6.33 4.55 18.20
CA GLN A 46 -5.51 5.25 17.24
C GLN A 46 -5.07 4.32 16.10
N VAL A 47 -5.02 4.80 14.84
CA VAL A 47 -4.40 4.07 13.76
C VAL A 47 -2.89 4.16 13.88
N VAL A 48 -2.24 2.99 13.99
CA VAL A 48 -0.79 2.82 14.04
C VAL A 48 -0.30 2.03 12.84
N LEU A 49 0.93 2.30 12.42
CA LEU A 49 1.53 1.71 11.22
C LEU A 49 2.47 0.58 11.62
N VAL A 50 2.00 -0.67 11.48
CA VAL A 50 2.77 -1.86 11.87
C VAL A 50 2.24 -3.12 11.20
N HIS A 51 3.12 -3.95 10.64
CA HIS A 51 2.73 -5.13 9.86
C HIS A 51 2.01 -6.20 10.70
N GLY A 52 2.54 -6.52 11.86
CA GLY A 52 2.04 -7.65 12.66
C GLY A 52 1.05 -7.24 13.75
N PRO A 53 0.32 -8.20 14.35
CA PRO A 53 -0.51 -7.95 15.54
C PRO A 53 0.32 -7.68 16.79
N THR A 54 1.64 -7.79 16.70
CA THR A 54 2.61 -7.57 17.78
C THR A 54 3.74 -6.67 17.27
N ALA A 55 3.97 -5.57 17.95
CA ALA A 55 5.12 -4.69 17.72
C ALA A 55 6.36 -5.22 18.48
N HIS A 56 7.54 -5.07 17.90
CA HIS A 56 8.81 -5.56 18.44
C HIS A 56 9.91 -4.49 18.34
N GLN A 57 10.70 -4.36 19.40
CA GLN A 57 11.96 -3.63 19.36
C GLN A 57 12.96 -4.31 20.32
N GLY A 58 13.96 -4.96 19.76
CA GLY A 58 14.86 -5.81 20.52
C GLY A 58 14.09 -6.93 21.24
N TRP A 59 14.20 -7.01 22.56
CA TRP A 59 13.50 -8.00 23.39
C TRP A 59 12.11 -7.53 23.85
N ARG A 60 11.76 -6.26 23.65
CA ARG A 60 10.45 -5.72 23.99
C ARG A 60 9.40 -6.13 22.97
N ARG A 61 8.23 -6.54 23.46
CA ARG A 61 7.10 -6.99 22.64
C ARG A 61 5.79 -6.46 23.21
N LEU A 62 4.95 -5.88 22.37
CA LEU A 62 3.61 -5.41 22.73
C LEU A 62 2.58 -5.90 21.72
N LYS A 63 1.47 -6.45 22.18
CA LYS A 63 0.31 -6.71 21.33
C LYS A 63 -0.35 -5.39 20.97
N VAL A 64 -0.47 -5.08 19.69
CA VAL A 64 -0.97 -3.78 19.20
C VAL A 64 -2.35 -3.45 19.76
N ALA A 65 -3.29 -4.38 19.69
CA ALA A 65 -4.66 -4.18 20.19
C ALA A 65 -4.77 -4.08 21.72
N GLN A 66 -3.68 -4.29 22.47
CA GLN A 66 -3.66 -4.23 23.95
C GLN A 66 -2.77 -3.10 24.48
N ALA A 67 -2.07 -2.37 23.59
CA ALA A 67 -1.17 -1.28 23.94
C ALA A 67 -1.74 0.04 23.42
N THR A 68 -1.53 1.12 24.18
CA THR A 68 -1.85 2.47 23.72
C THR A 68 -0.88 2.91 22.61
N ALA A 69 -1.28 3.88 21.79
CA ALA A 69 -0.41 4.44 20.76
C ALA A 69 0.89 5.02 21.37
N GLU A 70 0.83 5.60 22.57
CA GLU A 70 2.01 6.10 23.29
C GLU A 70 2.97 4.96 23.66
N GLN A 71 2.45 3.83 24.17
CA GLN A 71 3.27 2.65 24.46
C GLN A 71 3.92 2.07 23.20
N LEU A 72 3.20 2.08 22.08
CA LEU A 72 3.68 1.63 20.78
C LEU A 72 4.74 2.59 20.19
N ALA A 73 4.57 3.90 20.37
CA ALA A 73 5.59 4.90 20.01
C ALA A 73 6.90 4.67 20.74
N GLY A 74 6.87 4.15 21.96
CA GLY A 74 8.06 3.68 22.70
C GLY A 74 8.78 2.46 22.08
N LEU A 75 8.22 1.88 21.03
CA LEU A 75 8.82 0.84 20.14
C LEU A 75 8.99 1.35 18.69
N GLU A 76 9.01 2.67 18.49
CA GLU A 76 9.14 3.34 17.19
C GLU A 76 7.99 3.08 16.20
N VAL A 77 6.83 2.60 16.67
CA VAL A 77 5.63 2.42 15.87
C VAL A 77 4.87 3.75 15.80
N PRO A 78 4.81 4.42 14.65
CA PRO A 78 4.15 5.71 14.51
C PRO A 78 2.64 5.55 14.38
N ARG A 79 1.89 6.61 14.77
CA ARG A 79 0.50 6.77 14.35
C ARG A 79 0.45 7.27 12.90
N LEU A 80 -0.65 6.99 12.21
CA LEU A 80 -0.91 7.57 10.88
C LEU A 80 -0.90 9.11 10.93
N ALA A 81 -1.48 9.70 11.97
CA ALA A 81 -1.47 11.15 12.17
C ALA A 81 -0.05 11.72 12.34
N ASP A 82 0.89 10.97 12.93
CA ASP A 82 2.28 11.39 13.07
C ASP A 82 3.01 11.34 11.72
N LEU A 83 2.73 10.32 10.88
CA LEU A 83 3.26 10.24 9.53
C LEU A 83 2.91 11.51 8.73
N TYR A 84 1.64 11.85 8.65
CA TYR A 84 1.18 13.04 7.93
C TYR A 84 1.70 14.36 8.55
N ARG A 85 1.77 14.45 9.89
CA ARG A 85 2.29 15.65 10.56
C ARG A 85 3.75 15.92 10.22
N GLU A 86 4.56 14.85 10.12
CA GLU A 86 6.00 14.99 9.89
C GLU A 86 6.39 15.08 8.42
N LEU A 87 5.67 14.39 7.54
CA LEU A 87 6.04 14.27 6.13
C LEU A 87 5.08 15.00 5.18
N GLY A 88 4.00 15.58 5.71
CA GLY A 88 2.94 16.17 4.88
C GLY A 88 2.07 15.11 4.23
N ALA A 89 1.34 15.49 3.17
CA ALA A 89 0.43 14.62 2.44
C ALA A 89 0.69 14.63 0.91
N ASP A 90 1.83 15.15 0.45
CA ASP A 90 2.15 15.29 -0.97
C ASP A 90 2.87 14.05 -1.54
N TYR A 91 2.31 12.87 -1.26
CA TYR A 91 2.75 11.56 -1.77
C TYR A 91 1.57 10.58 -1.77
N GLU A 92 1.66 9.54 -2.58
CA GLU A 92 0.69 8.46 -2.58
C GLU A 92 0.88 7.59 -1.32
N LEU A 93 -0.20 7.25 -0.61
CA LEU A 93 -0.13 6.38 0.57
C LEU A 93 -0.99 5.14 0.38
N SER A 94 -0.35 3.98 0.31
CA SER A 94 -1.00 2.68 0.21
C SER A 94 -1.05 2.01 1.59
N LEU A 95 -2.24 1.70 2.08
CA LEU A 95 -2.43 1.10 3.40
C LEU A 95 -3.19 -0.22 3.33
N ASP A 96 -2.57 -1.29 3.81
CA ASP A 96 -3.23 -2.57 4.02
C ASP A 96 -4.20 -2.47 5.20
N VAL A 97 -5.49 -2.74 4.96
CA VAL A 97 -6.56 -2.67 5.96
C VAL A 97 -7.10 -4.07 6.24
N TYR A 98 -6.87 -4.54 7.45
CA TYR A 98 -7.32 -5.87 7.91
C TYR A 98 -8.60 -5.81 8.75
N ASP A 99 -8.83 -4.68 9.43
CA ASP A 99 -9.93 -4.46 10.37
C ASP A 99 -10.82 -3.31 9.89
N PRO A 100 -12.15 -3.54 9.71
CA PRO A 100 -13.09 -2.47 9.36
C PRO A 100 -13.05 -1.28 10.31
N ALA A 101 -12.84 -1.53 11.61
CA ALA A 101 -12.75 -0.46 12.61
C ALA A 101 -11.53 0.43 12.38
N ALA A 102 -10.37 -0.16 12.04
CA ALA A 102 -9.18 0.60 11.67
C ALA A 102 -9.42 1.44 10.40
N GLY A 103 -10.10 0.86 9.40
CA GLY A 103 -10.45 1.55 8.15
C GLY A 103 -11.26 2.82 8.39
N GLY A 104 -12.25 2.76 9.30
CA GLY A 104 -13.06 3.94 9.65
C GLY A 104 -12.26 5.09 10.22
N VAL A 105 -11.43 4.83 11.23
CA VAL A 105 -10.59 5.84 11.86
C VAL A 105 -9.53 6.39 10.90
N LEU A 106 -8.96 5.51 10.06
CA LEU A 106 -7.99 5.88 9.02
C LEU A 106 -8.58 6.91 8.06
N LEU A 107 -9.81 6.67 7.57
CA LEU A 107 -10.50 7.61 6.68
C LEU A 107 -10.74 8.96 7.33
N ASP A 108 -11.10 8.98 8.61
CA ASP A 108 -11.33 10.23 9.34
C ASP A 108 -10.01 11.03 9.47
N VAL A 109 -8.89 10.38 9.79
CA VAL A 109 -7.57 11.01 9.84
C VAL A 109 -7.15 11.57 8.47
N ALA A 110 -7.32 10.80 7.39
CA ALA A 110 -6.95 11.24 6.04
C ALA A 110 -7.86 12.40 5.55
N ARG A 111 -9.15 12.37 5.89
CA ARG A 111 -10.10 13.43 5.55
C ARG A 111 -9.75 14.76 6.23
N ASP A 112 -9.44 14.72 7.53
CA ASP A 112 -9.07 15.91 8.30
C ASP A 112 -7.80 16.61 7.76
N LEU A 113 -6.98 15.86 7.06
CA LEU A 113 -5.72 16.32 6.47
C LEU A 113 -5.80 16.56 4.95
N GLY A 114 -6.99 16.37 4.34
CA GLY A 114 -7.20 16.55 2.90
C GLY A 114 -6.40 15.59 2.03
N ALA A 115 -6.17 14.35 2.48
CA ALA A 115 -5.30 13.36 1.86
C ALA A 115 -6.05 12.17 1.25
N LEU A 116 -7.38 12.22 1.15
CA LEU A 116 -8.18 11.09 0.67
C LEU A 116 -7.91 10.73 -0.80
N ASP A 117 -7.65 11.70 -1.65
CA ASP A 117 -7.40 11.54 -3.08
C ASP A 117 -6.04 10.89 -3.41
N ARG A 118 -5.15 10.79 -2.41
CA ARG A 118 -3.85 10.09 -2.50
C ARG A 118 -3.77 8.84 -1.65
N LEU A 119 -4.92 8.40 -1.12
CA LEU A 119 -5.02 7.22 -0.25
C LEU A 119 -5.47 6.00 -1.05
N TRP A 120 -4.66 4.93 -0.99
CA TRP A 120 -4.91 3.64 -1.63
C TRP A 120 -5.19 2.61 -0.54
N LEU A 121 -6.44 2.16 -0.45
CA LEU A 121 -6.90 1.21 0.56
C LEU A 121 -6.78 -0.21 0.02
N CYS A 122 -5.85 -0.98 0.57
CA CYS A 122 -5.57 -2.34 0.15
C CYS A 122 -6.26 -3.37 1.08
N SER A 123 -6.95 -4.32 0.50
CA SER A 123 -7.49 -5.48 1.22
C SER A 123 -7.68 -6.68 0.29
N SER A 124 -7.63 -7.88 0.87
CA SER A 124 -8.06 -9.11 0.16
C SER A 124 -9.57 -9.34 0.22
N ARG A 125 -10.33 -8.46 0.88
CA ARG A 125 -11.78 -8.57 1.07
C ARG A 125 -12.51 -7.47 0.30
N PRO A 126 -13.10 -7.78 -0.88
CA PRO A 126 -13.83 -6.79 -1.68
C PRO A 126 -14.95 -6.09 -0.90
N GLU A 127 -15.65 -6.80 -0.01
CA GLU A 127 -16.74 -6.25 0.80
C GLU A 127 -16.26 -5.14 1.75
N LEU A 128 -15.06 -5.29 2.32
CA LEU A 128 -14.44 -4.26 3.14
C LEU A 128 -14.09 -3.04 2.30
N LEU A 129 -13.50 -3.24 1.12
CA LEU A 129 -13.14 -2.15 0.20
C LEU A 129 -14.38 -1.37 -0.22
N THR A 130 -15.46 -2.04 -0.61
CA THR A 130 -16.71 -1.39 -1.00
C THR A 130 -17.28 -0.54 0.15
N ALA A 131 -17.32 -1.09 1.37
CA ALA A 131 -17.80 -0.36 2.54
C ALA A 131 -16.93 0.87 2.90
N LEU A 132 -15.62 0.83 2.63
CA LEU A 132 -14.73 1.98 2.81
C LEU A 132 -14.91 3.00 1.67
N GLY A 133 -15.07 2.56 0.43
CA GLY A 133 -15.34 3.43 -0.73
C GLY A 133 -16.65 4.19 -0.62
N GLU A 134 -17.70 3.60 -0.04
CA GLU A 134 -18.97 4.28 0.24
C GLU A 134 -18.78 5.47 1.23
N ARG A 135 -17.80 5.37 2.14
CA ARG A 135 -17.48 6.43 3.12
C ARG A 135 -16.50 7.48 2.60
N ALA A 136 -15.67 7.12 1.62
CA ALA A 136 -14.65 7.98 1.03
C ALA A 136 -14.48 7.65 -0.46
N PRO A 137 -15.39 8.15 -1.32
CA PRO A 137 -15.35 7.90 -2.77
C PRO A 137 -14.12 8.51 -3.46
N GLU A 138 -13.40 9.41 -2.79
CA GLU A 138 -12.14 9.99 -3.26
C GLU A 138 -10.96 9.04 -3.13
N ALA A 139 -11.04 8.06 -2.20
CA ALA A 139 -9.96 7.10 -1.95
C ALA A 139 -9.94 5.99 -3.00
N HIS A 140 -8.76 5.50 -3.33
CA HIS A 140 -8.56 4.43 -4.29
C HIS A 140 -8.69 3.07 -3.63
N LEU A 141 -9.46 2.16 -4.24
CA LEU A 141 -9.70 0.81 -3.72
C LEU A 141 -8.82 -0.21 -4.44
N VAL A 142 -8.04 -0.99 -3.68
CA VAL A 142 -7.04 -1.93 -4.18
C VAL A 142 -7.35 -3.34 -3.68
N HIS A 143 -7.76 -4.23 -4.58
CA HIS A 143 -7.93 -5.64 -4.24
C HIS A 143 -6.59 -6.37 -4.29
N SER A 144 -6.02 -6.68 -3.13
CA SER A 144 -4.72 -7.35 -3.00
C SER A 144 -4.91 -8.87 -2.87
N VAL A 145 -4.46 -9.64 -3.89
CA VAL A 145 -4.74 -11.07 -4.00
C VAL A 145 -3.60 -11.82 -4.70
N ARG A 146 -3.45 -13.12 -4.43
CA ARG A 146 -2.62 -14.02 -5.26
C ARG A 146 -3.45 -14.57 -6.42
N ARG A 147 -2.88 -14.65 -7.62
CA ARG A 147 -3.57 -15.22 -8.80
C ARG A 147 -4.23 -16.58 -8.51
N ARG A 148 -3.58 -17.43 -7.73
CA ARG A 148 -4.08 -18.76 -7.34
C ARG A 148 -5.30 -18.74 -6.40
N ARG A 149 -5.64 -17.58 -5.83
CA ARG A 149 -6.82 -17.37 -4.99
C ARG A 149 -8.04 -16.88 -5.77
N ILE A 150 -7.84 -16.54 -7.05
CA ILE A 150 -8.93 -16.19 -7.96
C ILE A 150 -9.44 -17.50 -8.54
N ASP A 151 -10.53 -18.02 -8.02
CA ASP A 151 -11.13 -19.33 -8.32
C ASP A 151 -12.18 -19.28 -9.43
N ILE A 152 -12.42 -18.09 -10.00
CA ILE A 152 -13.28 -17.83 -11.15
C ILE A 152 -12.46 -17.38 -12.37
N PRO A 153 -13.02 -17.41 -13.61
CA PRO A 153 -12.35 -16.82 -14.77
C PRO A 153 -11.92 -15.38 -14.52
N VAL A 154 -10.69 -15.02 -14.91
CA VAL A 154 -10.11 -13.71 -14.60
C VAL A 154 -10.93 -12.57 -15.18
N GLU A 155 -11.49 -12.74 -16.37
CA GLU A 155 -12.39 -11.78 -16.99
C GLU A 155 -13.63 -11.50 -16.12
N ARG A 156 -14.20 -12.55 -15.54
CA ARG A 156 -15.35 -12.41 -14.62
C ARG A 156 -14.94 -11.72 -13.33
N HIS A 157 -13.74 -12.03 -12.83
CA HIS A 157 -13.18 -11.37 -11.65
C HIS A 157 -12.96 -9.87 -11.91
N ALA A 158 -12.37 -9.51 -13.05
CA ALA A 158 -12.16 -8.12 -13.46
C ALA A 158 -13.49 -7.36 -13.57
N ALA A 159 -14.48 -7.93 -14.27
CA ALA A 159 -15.82 -7.35 -14.38
C ALA A 159 -16.46 -7.12 -13.01
N HIS A 160 -16.37 -8.11 -12.12
CA HIS A 160 -16.93 -8.00 -10.77
C HIS A 160 -16.28 -6.89 -9.93
N LEU A 161 -14.95 -6.74 -9.98
CA LEU A 161 -14.26 -5.66 -9.29
C LEU A 161 -14.68 -4.28 -9.83
N ALA A 162 -14.78 -4.14 -11.16
CA ALA A 162 -15.24 -2.91 -11.79
C ALA A 162 -16.69 -2.56 -11.36
N GLU A 163 -17.60 -3.53 -11.30
CA GLU A 163 -18.96 -3.36 -10.80
C GLU A 163 -19.01 -2.89 -9.34
N LEU A 164 -18.05 -3.32 -8.51
CA LEU A 164 -17.91 -2.90 -7.11
C LEU A 164 -17.21 -1.54 -6.94
N GLY A 165 -16.76 -0.89 -8.02
CA GLY A 165 -16.00 0.34 -7.97
C GLY A 165 -14.55 0.17 -7.46
N ILE A 166 -14.04 -1.08 -7.45
CA ILE A 166 -12.66 -1.36 -7.07
C ILE A 166 -11.78 -1.18 -8.30
N GLY A 167 -11.00 -0.11 -8.33
CA GLY A 167 -10.24 0.32 -9.51
C GLY A 167 -8.87 -0.35 -9.70
N VAL A 168 -8.41 -1.17 -8.75
CA VAL A 168 -7.04 -1.71 -8.78
C VAL A 168 -6.99 -3.17 -8.36
N VAL A 169 -6.16 -3.95 -9.08
CA VAL A 169 -5.76 -5.30 -8.65
C VAL A 169 -4.27 -5.30 -8.34
N ASN A 170 -3.93 -5.72 -7.10
CA ASN A 170 -2.55 -5.86 -6.66
C ASN A 170 -2.20 -7.34 -6.50
N MET A 171 -1.21 -7.83 -7.25
CA MET A 171 -0.75 -9.21 -7.17
C MET A 171 0.76 -9.30 -7.03
N HIS A 172 1.23 -10.46 -6.59
CA HIS A 172 2.66 -10.74 -6.58
C HIS A 172 3.25 -10.64 -8.01
N ARG A 173 4.43 -10.07 -8.16
CA ARG A 173 5.11 -9.87 -9.45
C ARG A 173 5.12 -11.13 -10.36
N ALA A 174 5.28 -12.32 -9.77
CA ALA A 174 5.31 -13.59 -10.52
C ALA A 174 3.93 -14.07 -11.00
N ASP A 175 2.85 -13.43 -10.56
CA ASP A 175 1.49 -13.74 -10.97
C ASP A 175 1.08 -12.94 -12.23
N TRP A 176 1.89 -11.94 -12.64
CA TRP A 176 1.63 -11.06 -13.77
C TRP A 176 2.21 -11.58 -15.09
N THR A 177 1.51 -11.28 -16.17
CA THR A 177 1.95 -11.37 -17.56
C THR A 177 1.43 -10.15 -18.31
N ALA A 178 2.04 -9.77 -19.43
CA ALA A 178 1.56 -8.63 -20.24
C ALA A 178 0.10 -8.82 -20.70
N GLY A 179 -0.29 -10.08 -21.05
CA GLY A 179 -1.68 -10.40 -21.40
C GLY A 179 -2.66 -10.18 -20.25
N LEU A 180 -2.23 -10.47 -19.01
CA LEU A 180 -3.07 -10.28 -17.83
C LEU A 180 -3.19 -8.79 -17.46
N VAL A 181 -2.12 -8.01 -17.56
CA VAL A 181 -2.16 -6.55 -17.41
C VAL A 181 -3.13 -5.95 -18.43
N GLY A 182 -2.97 -6.27 -19.72
CA GLY A 182 -3.87 -5.78 -20.77
C GLY A 182 -5.31 -6.25 -20.59
N LEU A 183 -5.56 -7.39 -19.94
CA LEU A 183 -6.91 -7.83 -19.61
C LEU A 183 -7.55 -6.91 -18.57
N PHE A 184 -6.87 -6.65 -17.46
CA PHE A 184 -7.41 -5.75 -16.41
C PHE A 184 -7.60 -4.33 -16.94
N HIS A 185 -6.68 -3.79 -17.76
CA HIS A 185 -6.83 -2.49 -18.40
C HIS A 185 -8.08 -2.39 -19.29
N ARG A 186 -8.52 -3.47 -19.95
CA ARG A 186 -9.79 -3.47 -20.71
C ARG A 186 -11.04 -3.31 -19.87
N PHE A 187 -10.93 -3.52 -18.56
CA PHE A 187 -12.00 -3.28 -17.59
C PHE A 187 -11.78 -1.97 -16.78
N ASP A 188 -10.89 -1.09 -17.27
CA ASP A 188 -10.49 0.16 -16.60
C ASP A 188 -9.88 -0.07 -15.19
N LEU A 189 -9.29 -1.24 -14.97
CA LEU A 189 -8.62 -1.59 -13.72
C LEU A 189 -7.10 -1.41 -13.86
N GLN A 190 -6.48 -0.75 -12.91
CA GLN A 190 -5.03 -0.66 -12.80
C GLN A 190 -4.42 -1.97 -12.28
N ALA A 191 -3.21 -2.28 -12.74
CA ALA A 191 -2.45 -3.45 -12.36
C ALA A 191 -1.26 -3.05 -11.48
N PHE A 192 -1.26 -3.46 -10.20
CA PHE A 192 -0.19 -3.21 -9.25
C PHE A 192 0.57 -4.49 -8.94
N ALA A 193 1.87 -4.39 -8.68
CA ALA A 193 2.72 -5.56 -8.43
C ALA A 193 3.55 -5.41 -7.16
N TRP A 194 3.46 -6.36 -6.25
CA TRP A 194 4.33 -6.41 -5.07
C TRP A 194 5.49 -7.40 -5.23
N ASP A 195 6.55 -7.22 -4.41
CA ASP A 195 7.80 -7.98 -4.41
C ASP A 195 8.73 -7.67 -5.60
N ALA A 196 8.81 -6.42 -6.03
CA ALA A 196 9.69 -5.97 -7.12
C ALA A 196 11.11 -5.65 -6.58
N GLN A 197 11.86 -6.66 -6.10
CA GLN A 197 13.10 -6.46 -5.34
C GLN A 197 14.37 -6.33 -6.18
N GLU A 198 14.39 -6.86 -7.41
CA GLU A 198 15.55 -6.91 -8.27
C GLU A 198 15.34 -6.02 -9.51
N VAL A 199 16.44 -5.48 -10.10
CA VAL A 199 16.38 -4.70 -11.34
C VAL A 199 15.61 -5.43 -12.46
N ARG A 200 15.86 -6.74 -12.63
CA ARG A 200 15.14 -7.57 -13.59
C ARG A 200 13.64 -7.60 -13.33
N HIS A 201 13.21 -7.69 -12.05
CA HIS A 201 11.77 -7.72 -11.69
C HIS A 201 11.10 -6.40 -12.06
N VAL A 202 11.77 -5.26 -11.78
CA VAL A 202 11.27 -3.93 -12.14
C VAL A 202 11.15 -3.80 -13.66
N ARG A 203 12.20 -4.18 -14.42
CA ARG A 203 12.20 -4.11 -15.90
C ARG A 203 11.13 -5.00 -16.53
N ASP A 204 10.98 -6.23 -16.02
CA ASP A 204 9.94 -7.16 -16.51
C ASP A 204 8.53 -6.57 -16.30
N LEU A 205 8.26 -6.00 -15.13
CA LEU A 205 6.99 -5.36 -14.81
C LEU A 205 6.72 -4.13 -15.68
N LEU A 206 7.74 -3.29 -15.91
CA LEU A 206 7.65 -2.14 -16.80
C LEU A 206 7.32 -2.58 -18.25
N ALA A 207 7.99 -3.61 -18.74
CA ALA A 207 7.71 -4.18 -20.06
C ALA A 207 6.30 -4.79 -20.19
N MET A 208 5.70 -5.23 -19.09
CA MET A 208 4.31 -5.70 -19.05
C MET A 208 3.28 -4.56 -19.01
N GLY A 209 3.69 -3.31 -18.72
CA GLY A 209 2.81 -2.14 -18.59
C GLY A 209 2.16 -2.00 -17.24
N ILE A 210 2.84 -2.41 -16.15
CA ILE A 210 2.32 -2.28 -14.78
C ILE A 210 2.14 -0.81 -14.37
N ASP A 211 1.10 -0.49 -13.61
CA ASP A 211 0.76 0.89 -13.22
C ASP A 211 1.41 1.31 -11.89
N ALA A 212 1.70 0.36 -11.01
CA ALA A 212 2.46 0.61 -9.79
C ALA A 212 3.20 -0.63 -9.31
N MET A 213 4.24 -0.41 -8.52
CA MET A 213 5.00 -1.51 -7.91
C MET A 213 5.48 -1.19 -6.50
N TYR A 214 5.64 -2.24 -5.69
CA TYR A 214 6.10 -2.17 -4.31
C TYR A 214 7.46 -2.85 -4.17
N SER A 215 8.41 -2.17 -3.52
CA SER A 215 9.75 -2.69 -3.27
C SER A 215 10.28 -2.29 -1.90
N ASP A 216 11.09 -3.18 -1.31
CA ASP A 216 11.92 -2.89 -0.14
C ASP A 216 13.15 -2.04 -0.51
N HIS A 217 13.62 -2.18 -1.76
CA HIS A 217 14.83 -1.54 -2.30
C HIS A 217 14.48 -0.29 -3.11
N VAL A 218 14.12 0.79 -2.41
CA VAL A 218 13.58 2.02 -3.01
C VAL A 218 14.51 2.63 -4.04
N ALA A 219 15.79 2.89 -3.69
CA ALA A 219 16.75 3.50 -4.61
C ALA A 219 16.90 2.72 -5.92
N ARG A 220 16.96 1.38 -5.82
CA ARG A 220 17.04 0.48 -6.98
C ARG A 220 15.79 0.57 -7.87
N MET A 221 14.62 0.52 -7.26
CA MET A 221 13.34 0.62 -7.98
C MET A 221 13.23 1.96 -8.71
N VAL A 222 13.46 3.07 -8.01
CA VAL A 222 13.35 4.43 -8.57
C VAL A 222 14.34 4.64 -9.72
N ALA A 223 15.62 4.25 -9.54
CA ALA A 223 16.63 4.36 -10.59
C ALA A 223 16.24 3.56 -11.84
N THR A 224 15.76 2.30 -11.66
CA THR A 224 15.37 1.44 -12.80
C THR A 224 14.16 1.99 -13.54
N VAL A 225 13.18 2.56 -12.83
CA VAL A 225 12.01 3.21 -13.46
C VAL A 225 12.46 4.45 -14.23
N GLY A 226 13.34 5.29 -13.66
CA GLY A 226 13.88 6.48 -14.32
C GLY A 226 14.63 6.16 -15.62
N GLU A 227 15.48 5.12 -15.62
CA GLU A 227 16.18 4.66 -16.81
C GLU A 227 15.24 4.16 -17.93
N PHE A 228 14.10 3.57 -17.55
CA PHE A 228 13.14 3.02 -18.52
C PHE A 228 12.25 4.09 -19.15
N THR A 229 12.04 5.20 -18.45
CA THR A 229 11.12 6.28 -18.88
C THR A 229 11.85 7.48 -19.50
N ALA A 230 13.19 7.49 -19.47
CA ALA A 230 14.04 8.50 -20.12
C ALA A 230 14.16 8.26 -21.61
#